data_a4391c2c2a3c7d09a47913797eea87b3
#
_entry.id   a4391c2c2a3c7d09a47913797eea87b3
#
_cell.length_a   1.000
_cell.length_b   1.000
_cell.length_c   1.000
_cell.angle_alpha   90.00
_cell.angle_beta   90.00
_cell.angle_gamma   90.00
#
_symmetry.space_group_name_H-M   'P 1'
#
loop_
_entity.id
_entity.type
_entity.pdbx_description
1 polymer ?
#
loop_
_entity_poly.entity_id
_entity_poly.type
_entity_poly.pdbx_seq_one_letter_code
_entity_poly.pdbx_strand_id
1 'polypeptide(L)'
;GVQARATGSAEIRLGLNLIKGLGESAAERVEAAAPFTSVSDLSRRADLSVEQVEALATAGALECLGLDRRQALWQAGVAATEREGMLPGTSALASPHLPGMSAFELMATDVAATGVTHNQQPMELVRASLADVLPASQLPHVPDGTRVRIAGIITHRQRPRTASGLTFLGVEDETGLMNVMVSPGLWSRHKVLARTARAMMIRGIVQNATGAVSVVADKLEPLDFGEFLSRGSRDFR
;
A
#
# COMPACT_ATOMS: atom_id res chain seq x y z
N GLY A 1 17.68 -6.97 -8.52
CA GLY A 1 17.97 -8.28 -7.93
C GLY A 1 16.73 -9.11 -7.69
N VAL A 2 16.84 -10.44 -7.67
CA VAL A 2 15.70 -11.35 -7.42
C VAL A 2 15.18 -11.20 -5.99
N GLN A 3 16.07 -11.02 -5.01
CA GLN A 3 15.75 -10.88 -3.60
C GLN A 3 15.97 -9.46 -3.11
N ALA A 4 15.29 -9.09 -2.01
CA ALA A 4 15.50 -7.80 -1.36
C ALA A 4 16.94 -7.70 -0.84
N ARG A 5 17.58 -6.55 -1.04
CA ARG A 5 18.94 -6.25 -0.59
C ARG A 5 19.01 -4.91 0.08
N ALA A 6 19.82 -4.81 1.14
CA ALA A 6 20.20 -3.51 1.69
C ALA A 6 21.15 -2.82 0.71
N THR A 7 20.87 -1.57 0.37
CA THR A 7 21.80 -0.70 -0.35
C THR A 7 22.68 -0.01 0.67
N GLY A 8 23.89 0.43 0.32
CA GLY A 8 24.85 1.02 1.24
C GLY A 8 24.40 2.33 1.95
N SER A 9 23.27 2.89 1.56
CA SER A 9 22.48 3.87 2.30
C SER A 9 21.39 3.12 3.09
N ALA A 10 20.75 3.74 4.07
CA ALA A 10 19.69 3.12 4.90
C ALA A 10 18.42 2.73 4.13
N GLU A 11 18.54 2.37 2.86
CA GLU A 11 17.45 1.98 1.96
C GLU A 11 17.43 0.48 1.72
N ILE A 12 16.23 -0.09 1.64
CA ILE A 12 16.01 -1.49 1.28
C ILE A 12 15.40 -1.54 -0.12
N ARG A 13 16.11 -2.18 -1.05
CA ARG A 13 15.56 -2.45 -2.38
C ARG A 13 14.79 -3.77 -2.36
N LEU A 14 13.52 -3.72 -2.72
CA LEU A 14 12.68 -4.91 -2.84
C LEU A 14 13.15 -5.79 -4.01
N GLY A 15 13.10 -7.11 -3.83
CA GLY A 15 13.42 -8.06 -4.89
C GLY A 15 12.26 -8.24 -5.87
N LEU A 16 12.59 -8.58 -7.11
CA LEU A 16 11.60 -8.84 -8.16
C LEU A 16 10.68 -10.02 -7.83
N ASN A 17 11.13 -10.96 -7.01
CA ASN A 17 10.34 -12.11 -6.55
C ASN A 17 9.13 -11.73 -5.69
N LEU A 18 9.06 -10.50 -5.17
CA LEU A 18 7.91 -9.98 -4.43
C LEU A 18 6.79 -9.47 -5.34
N ILE A 19 7.05 -9.31 -6.63
CA ILE A 19 6.06 -8.84 -7.60
C ILE A 19 5.09 -9.99 -7.91
N LYS A 20 3.82 -9.78 -7.54
CA LYS A 20 2.77 -10.75 -7.84
C LYS A 20 2.58 -10.90 -9.35
N GLY A 21 2.52 -12.14 -9.82
CA GLY A 21 2.34 -12.44 -11.24
C GLY A 21 3.64 -12.54 -12.04
N LEU A 22 4.81 -12.15 -11.48
CA LEU A 22 6.09 -12.31 -12.18
C LEU A 22 6.63 -13.75 -12.10
N GLY A 23 6.65 -14.31 -10.90
CA GLY A 23 7.27 -15.62 -10.65
C GLY A 23 8.80 -15.57 -10.53
N GLU A 24 9.35 -16.53 -9.77
CA GLU A 24 10.79 -16.57 -9.46
C GLU A 24 11.64 -16.77 -10.72
N SER A 25 11.28 -17.73 -11.57
CA SER A 25 12.02 -18.03 -12.82
C SER A 25 12.07 -16.83 -13.78
N ALA A 26 10.97 -16.05 -13.90
CA ALA A 26 10.98 -14.83 -14.71
C ALA A 26 11.85 -13.74 -14.08
N ALA A 27 11.82 -13.60 -12.74
CA ALA A 27 12.68 -12.66 -12.03
C ALA A 27 14.17 -12.97 -12.23
N GLU A 28 14.56 -14.26 -12.23
CA GLU A 28 15.91 -14.70 -12.52
C GLU A 28 16.34 -14.39 -13.96
N ARG A 29 15.47 -14.62 -14.95
CA ARG A 29 15.76 -14.27 -16.35
C ARG A 29 15.93 -12.75 -16.54
N VAL A 30 15.10 -11.95 -15.87
CA VAL A 30 15.24 -10.49 -15.88
C VAL A 30 16.58 -10.07 -15.28
N GLU A 31 16.98 -10.65 -14.14
CA GLU A 31 18.27 -10.32 -13.52
C GLU A 31 19.46 -10.72 -14.41
N ALA A 32 19.42 -11.92 -14.99
CA ALA A 32 20.49 -12.46 -15.83
C ALA A 32 20.67 -11.68 -17.15
N ALA A 33 19.56 -11.17 -17.72
CA ALA A 33 19.58 -10.46 -19.00
C ALA A 33 19.78 -8.93 -18.89
N ALA A 34 19.81 -8.37 -17.68
CA ALA A 34 20.01 -6.93 -17.48
C ALA A 34 21.41 -6.47 -17.97
N PRO A 35 21.58 -5.18 -18.38
CA PRO A 35 20.60 -4.10 -18.41
C PRO A 35 19.72 -4.11 -19.67
N PHE A 36 18.62 -3.36 -19.62
CA PHE A 36 17.67 -3.22 -20.73
C PHE A 36 17.57 -1.78 -21.21
N THR A 37 17.26 -1.60 -22.49
CA THR A 37 17.13 -0.28 -23.12
C THR A 37 15.69 0.13 -23.39
N SER A 38 14.76 -0.82 -23.42
CA SER A 38 13.33 -0.58 -23.63
C SER A 38 12.49 -1.72 -23.07
N VAL A 39 11.16 -1.53 -23.04
CA VAL A 39 10.21 -2.58 -22.62
C VAL A 39 10.21 -3.75 -23.59
N SER A 40 10.32 -3.49 -24.90
CA SER A 40 10.43 -4.55 -25.91
C SER A 40 11.74 -5.34 -25.78
N ASP A 41 12.88 -4.66 -25.49
CA ASP A 41 14.17 -5.31 -25.23
C ASP A 41 14.09 -6.21 -23.99
N LEU A 42 13.44 -5.73 -22.92
CA LEU A 42 13.18 -6.51 -21.71
C LEU A 42 12.32 -7.74 -22.01
N SER A 43 11.16 -7.56 -22.65
CA SER A 43 10.23 -8.64 -22.94
C SER A 43 10.89 -9.75 -23.75
N ARG A 44 11.61 -9.38 -24.79
CA ARG A 44 12.28 -10.33 -25.70
C ARG A 44 13.45 -11.06 -25.02
N ARG A 45 14.38 -10.32 -24.37
CA ARG A 45 15.61 -10.90 -23.83
C ARG A 45 15.40 -11.72 -22.56
N ALA A 46 14.39 -11.36 -21.77
CA ALA A 46 14.00 -12.11 -20.57
C ALA A 46 12.88 -13.12 -20.84
N ASP A 47 12.39 -13.24 -22.08
CA ASP A 47 11.32 -14.16 -22.51
C ASP A 47 10.10 -14.05 -21.57
N LEU A 48 9.52 -12.85 -21.51
CA LEU A 48 8.41 -12.54 -20.61
C LEU A 48 7.07 -12.60 -21.36
N SER A 49 6.06 -13.13 -20.67
CA SER A 49 4.67 -13.01 -21.13
C SER A 49 4.12 -11.58 -20.94
N VAL A 50 3.00 -11.29 -21.61
CA VAL A 50 2.26 -10.02 -21.45
C VAL A 50 2.01 -9.72 -19.97
N GLU A 51 1.47 -10.71 -19.25
CA GLU A 51 1.09 -10.58 -17.85
C GLU A 51 2.32 -10.31 -16.95
N GLN A 52 3.48 -10.87 -17.30
CA GLN A 52 4.72 -10.64 -16.56
C GLN A 52 5.27 -9.23 -16.79
N VAL A 53 5.19 -8.71 -18.01
CA VAL A 53 5.60 -7.33 -18.31
C VAL A 53 4.64 -6.33 -17.68
N GLU A 54 3.32 -6.61 -17.71
CA GLU A 54 2.30 -5.82 -17.01
C GLU A 54 2.51 -5.82 -15.49
N ALA A 55 2.89 -6.97 -14.90
CA ALA A 55 3.22 -7.06 -13.48
C ALA A 55 4.42 -6.18 -13.11
N LEU A 56 5.48 -6.17 -13.92
CA LEU A 56 6.65 -5.29 -13.75
C LEU A 56 6.26 -3.81 -13.88
N ALA A 57 5.45 -3.46 -14.88
CA ALA A 57 4.94 -2.12 -15.09
C ALA A 57 4.07 -1.64 -13.91
N THR A 58 3.15 -2.51 -13.45
CA THR A 58 2.28 -2.25 -12.30
C THR A 58 3.08 -2.02 -11.02
N ALA A 59 4.16 -2.76 -10.81
CA ALA A 59 5.05 -2.60 -9.65
C ALA A 59 5.99 -1.38 -9.74
N GLY A 60 5.98 -0.61 -10.84
CA GLY A 60 6.90 0.51 -11.05
C GLY A 60 8.34 0.11 -11.37
N ALA A 61 8.58 -1.18 -11.66
CA ALA A 61 9.93 -1.69 -11.94
C ALA A 61 10.54 -1.15 -13.25
N LEU A 62 9.73 -0.52 -14.11
CA LEU A 62 10.14 0.05 -15.40
C LEU A 62 10.43 1.56 -15.35
N GLU A 63 10.35 2.19 -14.18
CA GLU A 63 10.73 3.62 -14.00
C GLU A 63 12.19 3.88 -14.36
N CYS A 64 13.06 2.88 -14.20
CA CYS A 64 14.47 2.96 -14.64
C CYS A 64 14.64 3.14 -16.16
N LEU A 65 13.60 2.88 -16.96
CA LEU A 65 13.57 3.14 -18.41
C LEU A 65 13.00 4.54 -18.73
N GLY A 66 12.78 5.39 -17.73
CA GLY A 66 12.23 6.73 -17.91
C GLY A 66 10.73 6.78 -18.17
N LEU A 67 10.00 5.71 -17.84
CA LEU A 67 8.57 5.55 -18.08
C LEU A 67 7.79 5.72 -16.76
N ASP A 68 6.72 6.52 -16.78
CA ASP A 68 5.72 6.44 -15.72
C ASP A 68 4.92 5.14 -15.81
N ARG A 69 4.18 4.78 -14.75
CA ARG A 69 3.45 3.50 -14.68
C ARG A 69 2.41 3.32 -15.77
N ARG A 70 1.68 4.39 -16.14
CA ARG A 70 0.68 4.29 -17.21
C ARG A 70 1.32 4.12 -18.57
N GLN A 71 2.42 4.83 -18.82
CA GLN A 71 3.24 4.65 -20.02
C GLN A 71 3.82 3.25 -20.09
N ALA A 72 4.35 2.75 -18.97
CA ALA A 72 4.90 1.40 -18.87
C ALA A 72 3.85 0.33 -19.13
N LEU A 73 2.64 0.44 -18.57
CA LEU A 73 1.52 -0.46 -18.82
C LEU A 73 1.06 -0.43 -20.28
N TRP A 74 0.99 0.77 -20.87
CA TRP A 74 0.65 0.91 -22.28
C TRP A 74 1.68 0.23 -23.18
N GLN A 75 2.96 0.46 -22.91
CA GLN A 75 4.05 -0.18 -23.64
C GLN A 75 4.14 -1.69 -23.40
N ALA A 76 3.76 -2.18 -22.22
CA ALA A 76 3.70 -3.62 -21.93
C ALA A 76 2.74 -4.34 -22.89
N GLY A 77 1.55 -3.79 -23.12
CA GLY A 77 0.60 -4.33 -24.06
C GLY A 77 1.11 -4.35 -25.52
N VAL A 78 1.89 -3.33 -25.89
CA VAL A 78 2.49 -3.25 -27.25
C VAL A 78 3.67 -4.20 -27.37
N ALA A 79 4.60 -4.20 -26.40
CA ALA A 79 5.81 -5.02 -26.42
C ALA A 79 5.51 -6.52 -26.45
N ALA A 80 4.42 -6.94 -25.83
CA ALA A 80 4.00 -8.34 -25.80
C ALA A 80 3.45 -8.86 -27.13
N THR A 81 3.14 -7.97 -28.08
CA THR A 81 2.78 -8.36 -29.45
C THR A 81 4.01 -8.62 -30.34
N GLU A 82 5.20 -8.18 -29.93
CA GLU A 82 6.46 -8.43 -30.63
C GLU A 82 6.96 -9.85 -30.28
N ARG A 83 6.84 -10.77 -31.24
CA ARG A 83 7.35 -12.14 -31.11
C ARG A 83 8.68 -12.30 -31.83
N GLU A 84 9.45 -13.31 -31.43
CA GLU A 84 10.68 -13.71 -32.12
C GLU A 84 10.36 -14.01 -33.61
N GLY A 85 11.10 -13.37 -34.52
CA GLY A 85 10.86 -13.44 -35.97
C GLY A 85 10.07 -12.27 -36.57
N MET A 86 9.56 -11.35 -35.77
CA MET A 86 9.04 -10.06 -36.25
C MET A 86 10.14 -9.02 -36.43
N LEU A 87 9.96 -8.09 -37.37
CA LEU A 87 10.88 -6.97 -37.55
C LEU A 87 10.90 -6.12 -36.27
N PRO A 88 12.07 -5.91 -35.63
CA PRO A 88 12.18 -5.07 -34.44
C PRO A 88 11.68 -3.64 -34.74
N GLY A 89 10.90 -3.07 -33.81
CA GLY A 89 10.45 -1.67 -33.92
C GLY A 89 9.22 -1.41 -34.76
N THR A 90 8.53 -2.44 -35.30
CA THR A 90 7.26 -2.25 -36.01
C THR A 90 6.12 -1.81 -35.06
N SER A 91 6.26 -2.06 -33.76
CA SER A 91 5.31 -1.67 -32.71
C SER A 91 5.73 -0.42 -31.92
N ALA A 92 6.75 0.32 -32.38
CA ALA A 92 7.21 1.55 -31.70
C ALA A 92 6.20 2.71 -31.86
N LEU A 93 4.97 2.48 -31.43
CA LEU A 93 3.99 3.55 -31.21
C LEU A 93 4.48 4.37 -30.02
N ALA A 94 4.82 5.64 -30.26
CA ALA A 94 5.07 6.59 -29.19
C ALA A 94 3.91 6.53 -28.18
N SER A 95 4.24 6.36 -26.91
CA SER A 95 3.22 6.38 -25.85
C SER A 95 2.43 7.69 -25.94
N PRO A 96 1.10 7.66 -26.02
CA PRO A 96 0.33 8.88 -25.95
C PRO A 96 0.61 9.60 -24.63
N HIS A 97 0.40 10.90 -24.59
CA HIS A 97 0.52 11.66 -23.36
C HIS A 97 -0.65 11.28 -22.43
N LEU A 98 -0.39 10.29 -21.57
CA LEU A 98 -1.36 9.81 -20.59
C LEU A 98 -1.27 10.69 -19.33
N PRO A 99 -2.40 11.06 -18.71
CA PRO A 99 -2.38 11.70 -17.40
C PRO A 99 -1.65 10.83 -16.40
N GLY A 100 -0.79 11.38 -15.54
CA GLY A 100 -0.12 10.64 -14.47
C GLY A 100 -1.13 10.00 -13.50
N MET A 101 -0.69 8.97 -12.77
CA MET A 101 -1.47 8.40 -11.67
C MET A 101 -1.46 9.35 -10.48
N SER A 102 -2.61 9.50 -9.81
CA SER A 102 -2.67 10.16 -8.51
C SER A 102 -1.86 9.38 -7.45
N ALA A 103 -1.48 10.04 -6.37
CA ALA A 103 -0.77 9.40 -5.26
C ALA A 103 -1.53 8.19 -4.70
N PHE A 104 -2.86 8.27 -4.67
CA PHE A 104 -3.69 7.14 -4.24
C PHE A 104 -3.68 5.97 -5.23
N GLU A 105 -3.80 6.24 -6.53
CA GLU A 105 -3.71 5.20 -7.56
C GLU A 105 -2.35 4.51 -7.50
N LEU A 106 -1.25 5.27 -7.32
CA LEU A 106 0.09 4.72 -7.14
C LEU A 106 0.17 3.81 -5.91
N MET A 107 -0.30 4.29 -4.76
CA MET A 107 -0.34 3.50 -3.53
C MET A 107 -1.19 2.22 -3.68
N ALA A 108 -2.39 2.33 -4.25
CA ALA A 108 -3.26 1.17 -4.47
C ALA A 108 -2.59 0.14 -5.40
N THR A 109 -1.89 0.63 -6.42
CA THR A 109 -1.13 -0.19 -7.36
C THR A 109 0.06 -0.87 -6.69
N ASP A 110 0.79 -0.16 -5.81
CA ASP A 110 1.90 -0.73 -5.02
C ASP A 110 1.41 -1.89 -4.14
N VAL A 111 0.34 -1.67 -3.37
CA VAL A 111 -0.24 -2.71 -2.50
C VAL A 111 -0.75 -3.89 -3.32
N ALA A 112 -1.36 -3.64 -4.47
CA ALA A 112 -1.82 -4.71 -5.35
C ALA A 112 -0.65 -5.55 -5.90
N ALA A 113 0.43 -4.88 -6.36
CA ALA A 113 1.56 -5.52 -7.01
C ALA A 113 2.50 -6.23 -6.03
N THR A 114 2.84 -5.61 -4.90
CA THR A 114 3.89 -6.09 -3.98
C THR A 114 3.40 -6.39 -2.57
N GLY A 115 2.24 -5.88 -2.19
CA GLY A 115 1.70 -5.96 -0.83
C GLY A 115 2.20 -4.87 0.11
N VAL A 116 3.11 -4.00 -0.33
CA VAL A 116 3.68 -2.88 0.46
C VAL A 116 3.63 -1.58 -0.34
N THR A 117 3.61 -0.46 0.35
CA THR A 117 3.82 0.87 -0.23
C THR A 117 5.23 1.33 0.06
N HIS A 118 5.89 2.04 -0.86
CA HIS A 118 7.25 2.53 -0.65
C HIS A 118 7.36 4.05 -0.58
N ASN A 119 6.41 4.79 -1.12
CA ASN A 119 6.49 6.25 -1.20
C ASN A 119 5.59 6.99 -0.22
N GLN A 120 4.39 6.46 0.07
CA GLN A 120 3.44 7.13 0.96
C GLN A 120 2.60 6.12 1.74
N GLN A 121 2.33 6.44 3.00
CA GLN A 121 1.42 5.62 3.80
C GLN A 121 -0.04 6.03 3.51
N PRO A 122 -0.98 5.06 3.48
CA PRO A 122 -2.39 5.36 3.18
C PRO A 122 -3.00 6.42 4.11
N MET A 123 -2.63 6.42 5.38
CA MET A 123 -3.15 7.39 6.35
C MET A 123 -2.64 8.80 6.10
N GLU A 124 -1.42 8.96 5.61
CA GLU A 124 -0.85 10.26 5.22
C GLU A 124 -1.70 10.97 4.15
N LEU A 125 -2.18 10.21 3.16
CA LEU A 125 -3.00 10.75 2.06
C LEU A 125 -4.35 11.31 2.52
N VAL A 126 -4.91 10.78 3.59
CA VAL A 126 -6.22 11.20 4.11
C VAL A 126 -6.12 12.09 5.35
N ARG A 127 -4.92 12.23 5.94
CA ARG A 127 -4.72 12.97 7.19
C ARG A 127 -5.31 14.38 7.17
N ALA A 128 -5.07 15.13 6.11
CA ALA A 128 -5.60 16.49 5.97
C ALA A 128 -7.14 16.58 5.99
N SER A 129 -7.82 15.48 5.64
CA SER A 129 -9.27 15.38 5.62
C SER A 129 -9.87 14.87 6.94
N LEU A 130 -9.01 14.44 7.88
CA LEU A 130 -9.42 13.89 9.18
C LEU A 130 -9.29 14.96 10.27
N ALA A 131 -10.32 15.80 10.38
CA ALA A 131 -10.40 16.76 11.47
C ALA A 131 -10.50 16.04 12.84
N ASP A 132 -9.84 16.59 13.87
CA ASP A 132 -9.91 16.13 15.27
C ASP A 132 -9.44 14.65 15.48
N VAL A 133 -8.64 14.11 14.58
CA VAL A 133 -8.06 12.77 14.71
C VAL A 133 -6.60 12.88 15.16
N LEU A 134 -6.33 12.32 16.34
CA LEU A 134 -5.00 12.36 16.95
C LEU A 134 -4.07 11.34 16.28
N PRO A 135 -2.85 11.71 15.85
CA PRO A 135 -1.86 10.77 15.35
C PRO A 135 -1.26 9.92 16.48
N ALA A 136 -0.77 8.71 16.12
CA ALA A 136 -0.20 7.76 17.06
C ALA A 136 0.95 8.36 17.88
N SER A 137 1.80 9.17 17.26
CA SER A 137 2.95 9.82 17.92
C SER A 137 2.56 10.76 19.05
N GLN A 138 1.34 11.28 19.07
CA GLN A 138 0.85 12.18 20.12
C GLN A 138 0.19 11.45 21.30
N LEU A 139 -0.24 10.19 21.12
CA LEU A 139 -0.91 9.42 22.18
C LEU A 139 -0.11 9.31 23.49
N PRO A 140 1.22 9.11 23.48
CA PRO A 140 2.00 9.06 24.72
C PRO A 140 1.95 10.34 25.55
N HIS A 141 1.64 11.47 24.93
CA HIS A 141 1.59 12.79 25.58
C HIS A 141 0.19 13.17 26.07
N VAL A 142 -0.80 12.33 25.78
CA VAL A 142 -2.19 12.56 26.21
C VAL A 142 -2.37 12.09 27.65
N PRO A 143 -2.96 12.93 28.55
CA PRO A 143 -3.26 12.53 29.91
C PRO A 143 -4.18 11.30 29.98
N ASP A 144 -3.95 10.46 30.99
CA ASP A 144 -4.83 9.33 31.29
C ASP A 144 -6.29 9.77 31.45
N GLY A 145 -7.23 8.95 31.00
CA GLY A 145 -8.66 9.25 31.06
C GLY A 145 -9.17 10.24 29.98
N THR A 146 -8.31 10.79 29.15
CA THR A 146 -8.71 11.74 28.11
C THR A 146 -9.42 11.02 26.96
N ARG A 147 -10.54 11.61 26.48
CA ARG A 147 -11.25 11.12 25.31
C ARG A 147 -10.59 11.61 24.03
N VAL A 148 -10.31 10.69 23.13
CA VAL A 148 -9.63 10.94 21.84
C VAL A 148 -10.40 10.31 20.68
N ARG A 149 -10.10 10.81 19.47
CA ARG A 149 -10.41 10.14 18.20
C ARG A 149 -9.09 9.80 17.52
N ILE A 150 -8.98 8.58 17.09
CA ILE A 150 -7.84 8.05 16.32
C ILE A 150 -8.36 7.39 15.05
N ALA A 151 -7.51 7.26 14.05
CA ALA A 151 -7.83 6.54 12.83
C ALA A 151 -6.59 5.82 12.31
N GLY A 152 -6.80 4.69 11.66
CA GLY A 152 -5.69 3.94 11.09
C GLY A 152 -6.12 2.65 10.42
N ILE A 153 -5.13 1.99 9.84
CA ILE A 153 -5.24 0.67 9.24
C ILE A 153 -5.18 -0.38 10.34
N ILE A 154 -6.03 -1.39 10.23
CA ILE A 154 -6.06 -2.49 11.20
C ILE A 154 -5.04 -3.54 10.78
N THR A 155 -3.91 -3.58 11.46
CA THR A 155 -2.81 -4.51 11.17
C THR A 155 -3.03 -5.89 11.78
N HIS A 156 -3.60 -5.94 12.98
CA HIS A 156 -3.91 -7.21 13.63
C HIS A 156 -5.12 -7.12 14.58
N ARG A 157 -5.71 -8.27 14.84
CA ARG A 157 -6.84 -8.48 15.76
C ARG A 157 -6.53 -9.69 16.63
N GLN A 158 -6.48 -9.48 17.94
CA GLN A 158 -6.22 -10.55 18.90
C GLN A 158 -7.31 -10.61 19.96
N ARG A 159 -7.79 -11.82 20.22
CA ARG A 159 -8.76 -12.06 21.30
C ARG A 159 -8.23 -13.16 22.22
N PRO A 160 -7.35 -12.81 23.17
CA PRO A 160 -6.81 -13.78 24.10
C PRO A 160 -7.90 -14.41 24.96
N ARG A 161 -7.82 -15.70 25.22
CA ARG A 161 -8.77 -16.41 26.10
C ARG A 161 -8.74 -15.88 27.53
N THR A 162 -7.61 -15.35 27.96
CA THR A 162 -7.36 -14.81 29.30
C THR A 162 -7.87 -13.36 29.51
N ALA A 163 -8.32 -12.68 28.46
CA ALA A 163 -8.67 -11.26 28.50
C ALA A 163 -10.18 -10.99 28.70
N SER A 164 -10.92 -11.90 29.35
CA SER A 164 -12.34 -11.71 29.65
C SER A 164 -13.21 -11.27 28.45
N GLY A 165 -12.84 -11.78 27.25
CA GLY A 165 -13.53 -11.48 26.00
C GLY A 165 -13.19 -10.13 25.34
N LEU A 166 -12.24 -9.36 25.89
CA LEU A 166 -11.69 -8.18 25.22
C LEU A 166 -11.01 -8.56 23.90
N THR A 167 -11.15 -7.71 22.91
CA THR A 167 -10.43 -7.81 21.65
C THR A 167 -9.44 -6.66 21.56
N PHE A 168 -8.21 -6.98 21.20
CA PHE A 168 -7.14 -6.01 20.96
C PHE A 168 -6.99 -5.80 19.46
N LEU A 169 -6.97 -4.54 19.04
CA LEU A 169 -6.70 -4.14 17.68
C LEU A 169 -5.37 -3.40 17.63
N GLY A 170 -4.49 -3.79 16.71
CA GLY A 170 -3.40 -2.94 16.27
C GLY A 170 -3.89 -2.01 15.18
N VAL A 171 -3.80 -0.73 15.43
CA VAL A 171 -4.23 0.35 14.54
C VAL A 171 -3.00 1.17 14.16
N GLU A 172 -2.68 1.24 12.88
CA GLU A 172 -1.47 1.89 12.39
C GLU A 172 -1.82 3.12 11.56
N ASP A 173 -1.17 4.23 11.87
CA ASP A 173 -1.17 5.42 11.04
C ASP A 173 0.24 5.73 10.52
N GLU A 174 0.43 6.86 9.85
CA GLU A 174 1.72 7.29 9.29
C GLU A 174 2.77 7.61 10.37
N THR A 175 2.37 7.71 11.62
CA THR A 175 3.26 8.09 12.74
C THR A 175 3.57 6.92 13.68
N GLY A 176 2.84 5.80 13.57
CA GLY A 176 3.12 4.61 14.37
C GLY A 176 1.92 3.71 14.63
N LEU A 177 2.12 2.73 15.53
CA LEU A 177 1.15 1.73 15.91
C LEU A 177 0.46 2.12 17.24
N MET A 178 -0.85 1.98 17.26
CA MET A 178 -1.71 2.24 18.43
C MET A 178 -2.36 0.93 18.89
N ASN A 179 -2.36 0.69 20.19
CA ASN A 179 -3.09 -0.41 20.80
C ASN A 179 -4.50 0.02 21.20
N VAL A 180 -5.50 -0.70 20.70
CA VAL A 180 -6.91 -0.40 20.98
C VAL A 180 -7.58 -1.58 21.63
N MET A 181 -8.26 -1.34 22.75
CA MET A 181 -9.06 -2.34 23.46
C MET A 181 -10.54 -2.17 23.13
N VAL A 182 -11.18 -3.24 22.66
CA VAL A 182 -12.60 -3.27 22.30
C VAL A 182 -13.32 -4.23 23.24
N SER A 183 -14.30 -3.70 23.96
CA SER A 183 -15.12 -4.51 24.87
C SER A 183 -16.02 -5.50 24.12
N PRO A 184 -16.43 -6.63 24.76
CA PRO A 184 -17.33 -7.61 24.13
C PRO A 184 -18.65 -6.98 23.66
N GLY A 185 -19.18 -6.01 24.40
CA GLY A 185 -20.42 -5.31 24.06
C GLY A 185 -20.25 -4.42 22.83
N LEU A 186 -19.16 -3.67 22.72
CA LEU A 186 -18.87 -2.84 21.55
C LEU A 186 -18.58 -3.72 20.32
N TRP A 187 -17.79 -4.80 20.50
CA TRP A 187 -17.53 -5.78 19.46
C TRP A 187 -18.81 -6.39 18.88
N SER A 188 -19.74 -6.80 19.75
CA SER A 188 -21.00 -7.42 19.33
C SER A 188 -21.88 -6.46 18.54
N ARG A 189 -21.96 -5.18 18.97
CA ARG A 189 -22.72 -4.13 18.27
C ARG A 189 -22.18 -3.82 16.88
N HIS A 190 -20.85 -3.86 16.70
CA HIS A 190 -20.18 -3.54 15.45
C HIS A 190 -19.50 -4.75 14.82
N LYS A 191 -20.04 -5.96 14.99
CA LYS A 191 -19.40 -7.23 14.66
C LYS A 191 -18.87 -7.30 13.23
N VAL A 192 -19.66 -6.86 12.24
CA VAL A 192 -19.23 -6.88 10.83
C VAL A 192 -18.05 -5.93 10.64
N LEU A 193 -18.21 -4.66 11.01
CA LEU A 193 -17.17 -3.64 10.91
C LEU A 193 -15.88 -4.08 11.61
N ALA A 194 -15.97 -4.50 12.87
CA ALA A 194 -14.83 -4.89 13.68
C ALA A 194 -14.06 -6.10 13.11
N ARG A 195 -14.75 -6.99 12.37
CA ARG A 195 -14.11 -8.17 11.73
C ARG A 195 -13.52 -7.90 10.37
N THR A 196 -14.17 -7.05 9.56
CA THR A 196 -13.87 -6.96 8.12
C THR A 196 -13.22 -5.65 7.69
N ALA A 197 -13.39 -4.56 8.46
CA ALA A 197 -12.83 -3.27 8.08
C ALA A 197 -11.30 -3.33 8.04
N ARG A 198 -10.71 -2.84 6.95
CA ARG A 198 -9.26 -2.69 6.81
C ARG A 198 -8.75 -1.43 7.49
N ALA A 199 -9.59 -0.41 7.60
CA ALA A 199 -9.29 0.83 8.31
C ALA A 199 -10.53 1.31 9.07
N MET A 200 -10.30 1.97 10.20
CA MET A 200 -11.38 2.48 11.06
C MET A 200 -11.02 3.83 11.67
N MET A 201 -12.04 4.64 11.91
CA MET A 201 -12.01 5.70 12.92
C MET A 201 -12.52 5.14 14.24
N ILE A 202 -11.83 5.44 15.32
CA ILE A 202 -12.10 4.91 16.65
C ILE A 202 -12.13 6.08 17.63
N ARG A 203 -13.22 6.20 18.38
CA ARG A 203 -13.27 7.08 19.54
C ARG A 203 -13.09 6.24 20.80
N GLY A 204 -12.37 6.77 21.77
CA GLY A 204 -12.14 6.06 23.02
C GLY A 204 -11.49 6.92 24.07
N ILE A 205 -11.12 6.28 25.17
CA ILE A 205 -10.45 6.90 26.32
C ILE A 205 -9.02 6.37 26.38
N VAL A 206 -8.06 7.25 26.49
CA VAL A 206 -6.64 6.90 26.64
C VAL A 206 -6.42 6.27 28.01
N GLN A 207 -5.72 5.14 28.05
CA GLN A 207 -5.13 4.54 29.23
C GLN A 207 -3.62 4.62 29.12
N ASN A 208 -3.00 5.37 30.04
CA ASN A 208 -1.56 5.62 30.08
C ASN A 208 -1.00 5.36 31.50
N ALA A 209 -1.39 4.24 32.12
CA ALA A 209 -1.15 4.00 33.53
C ALA A 209 0.20 3.34 33.86
N THR A 210 0.92 2.71 32.92
CA THR A 210 2.10 1.88 33.22
C THR A 210 3.19 1.95 32.13
N GLY A 211 3.25 3.06 31.40
CA GLY A 211 4.21 3.23 30.31
C GLY A 211 3.77 2.56 28.98
N ALA A 212 2.68 1.80 28.97
CA ALA A 212 2.07 1.29 27.76
C ALA A 212 0.78 2.07 27.50
N VAL A 213 0.76 2.83 26.40
CA VAL A 213 -0.40 3.62 25.99
C VAL A 213 -1.36 2.75 25.19
N SER A 214 -2.65 2.80 25.57
CA SER A 214 -3.70 2.13 24.83
C SER A 214 -4.98 3.00 24.81
N VAL A 215 -5.88 2.71 23.88
CA VAL A 215 -7.18 3.40 23.76
C VAL A 215 -8.29 2.40 24.02
N VAL A 216 -9.12 2.66 25.04
CA VAL A 216 -10.34 1.89 25.28
C VAL A 216 -11.45 2.43 24.41
N ALA A 217 -11.81 1.70 23.37
CA ALA A 217 -12.80 2.13 22.40
C ALA A 217 -14.22 2.22 22.98
N ASP A 218 -14.91 3.29 22.68
CA ASP A 218 -16.36 3.47 22.96
C ASP A 218 -17.20 3.57 21.66
N LYS A 219 -16.57 3.89 20.51
CA LYS A 219 -17.22 3.96 19.21
C LYS A 219 -16.27 3.48 18.09
N LEU A 220 -16.82 2.72 17.14
CA LEU A 220 -16.13 2.28 15.91
C LEU A 220 -16.88 2.83 14.71
N GLU A 221 -16.17 3.42 13.75
CA GLU A 221 -16.71 3.96 12.51
C GLU A 221 -15.85 3.47 11.33
N PRO A 222 -16.44 3.19 10.16
CA PRO A 222 -15.64 2.83 8.99
C PRO A 222 -14.79 4.02 8.54
N LEU A 223 -13.59 3.74 8.06
CA LEU A 223 -12.77 4.68 7.33
C LEU A 223 -12.65 4.18 5.89
N ASP A 224 -13.33 4.87 4.98
CA ASP A 224 -13.29 4.56 3.56
C ASP A 224 -12.38 5.56 2.85
N PHE A 225 -11.20 5.09 2.42
CA PHE A 225 -10.25 5.91 1.68
C PHE A 225 -10.84 6.47 0.38
N GLY A 226 -11.72 5.75 -0.30
CA GLY A 226 -12.37 6.20 -1.53
C GLY A 226 -13.24 7.43 -1.33
N GLU A 227 -13.99 7.50 -0.23
CA GLU A 227 -14.83 8.66 0.11
C GLU A 227 -13.97 9.91 0.40
N PHE A 228 -12.88 9.76 1.15
CA PHE A 228 -11.99 10.88 1.50
C PHE A 228 -11.25 11.43 0.28
N LEU A 229 -10.86 10.57 -0.64
CA LEU A 229 -10.13 10.96 -1.85
C LEU A 229 -11.03 11.61 -2.90
N SER A 230 -12.30 11.19 -2.99
CA SER A 230 -13.27 11.83 -3.88
C SER A 230 -13.60 13.27 -3.46
N ARG A 231 -13.52 13.58 -2.16
CA ARG A 231 -13.72 14.94 -1.64
C ARG A 231 -12.58 15.90 -2.02
N GLY A 232 -11.32 15.41 -2.09
CA GLY A 232 -10.16 16.22 -2.50
C GLY A 232 -10.09 16.48 -4.01
N SER A 233 -10.75 15.67 -4.84
CA SER A 233 -10.74 15.80 -6.30
C SER A 233 -11.72 16.87 -6.85
N ARG A 234 -12.52 17.53 -6.01
CA ARG A 234 -13.49 18.54 -6.45
C ARG A 234 -12.93 19.95 -6.58
N ASP A 235 -11.69 20.18 -6.24
CA ASP A 235 -11.05 21.51 -6.29
C ASP A 235 -10.25 21.81 -7.58
N PHE A 236 -10.39 20.99 -8.62
CA PHE A 236 -9.89 21.32 -9.96
C PHE A 236 -11.07 21.72 -10.85
N ARG A 237 -11.46 23.00 -10.73
CA ARG A 237 -12.11 23.76 -11.80
C ARG A 237 -11.17 24.84 -12.30
#